data_ef9a76cd8e927645c44d4b897bcdb4a9
#
_entry.id   ef9a76cd8e927645c44d4b897bcdb4a9
#
_cell.length_a   1.000
_cell.length_b   1.000
_cell.length_c   1.000
_cell.angle_alpha   90.00
_cell.angle_beta   90.00
_cell.angle_gamma   90.00
#
_symmetry.space_group_name_H-M   'P 1'
#
loop_
_entity.id
_entity.type
_entity.pdbx_description
1 polymer ?
#
loop_
_entity_poly.entity_id
_entity_poly.type
_entity_poly.pdbx_seq_one_letter_code
_entity_poly.pdbx_strand_id
1 'polypeptide(L)'
;DSTHGFCGAALSTNVIHFWKSDVGKWEWEKVIDVENEPHPDWPIPVPGVMSAILVSMDDKYLYLNNWLHGDMRQYDITDPHNPKLTGQIWMGGLLGRAPEVNGIKVAGGPQMFQLSLDGKRLYVTTSLFSTWDNQFYPEIRTQGGVMVMIDCDVENGGMNINENFIVDFGKEPNGPSRCHETRYPGGDCTSDIWL
;
A
#
# COMPACT_ATOMS: atom_id res chain seq x y z
N ASP A 1 21.17 10.11 5.06
CA ASP A 1 21.55 11.47 4.58
C ASP A 1 20.96 11.82 3.22
N SER A 2 19.82 11.25 2.88
CA SER A 2 19.20 11.52 1.59
C SER A 2 18.70 12.99 1.53
N THR A 3 19.07 13.69 0.48
CA THR A 3 18.47 14.99 0.13
C THR A 3 17.22 14.82 -0.72
N HIS A 4 16.82 13.58 -0.97
CA HIS A 4 15.67 13.18 -1.78
C HIS A 4 14.49 12.74 -0.91
N GLY A 5 13.28 13.01 -1.35
CA GLY A 5 12.07 12.55 -0.70
C GLY A 5 10.96 12.28 -1.70
N PHE A 6 9.96 11.51 -1.27
CA PHE A 6 8.82 11.15 -2.10
C PHE A 6 7.51 11.51 -1.40
N CYS A 7 6.53 11.94 -2.18
CA CYS A 7 5.19 12.26 -1.69
C CYS A 7 4.14 11.64 -2.60
N GLY A 8 3.23 10.84 -2.03
CA GLY A 8 2.10 10.28 -2.73
C GLY A 8 0.95 11.27 -2.85
N ALA A 9 0.40 11.44 -4.05
CA ALA A 9 -0.79 12.25 -4.30
C ALA A 9 -2.00 11.33 -4.48
N ALA A 10 -2.81 11.22 -3.42
CA ALA A 10 -3.86 10.22 -3.28
C ALA A 10 -4.86 10.19 -4.45
N LEU A 11 -5.49 11.32 -4.74
CA LEU A 11 -6.59 11.39 -5.73
C LEU A 11 -6.12 11.35 -7.19
N SER A 12 -4.93 11.85 -7.46
CA SER A 12 -4.33 11.81 -8.80
C SER A 12 -3.47 10.57 -9.01
N THR A 13 -3.29 9.77 -7.99
CA THR A 13 -2.59 8.47 -7.99
C THR A 13 -1.20 8.56 -8.64
N ASN A 14 -0.41 9.53 -8.17
CA ASN A 14 0.96 9.69 -8.64
C ASN A 14 1.93 9.94 -7.48
N VAL A 15 3.23 9.81 -7.75
CA VAL A 15 4.29 10.09 -6.79
C VAL A 15 5.13 11.25 -7.30
N ILE A 16 5.30 12.22 -6.43
CA ILE A 16 6.19 13.36 -6.60
C ILE A 16 7.50 13.05 -5.89
N HIS A 17 8.59 13.11 -6.62
CA HIS A 17 9.95 13.15 -6.12
C HIS A 17 10.35 14.59 -5.88
N PHE A 18 10.95 14.89 -4.75
CA PHE A 18 11.47 16.23 -4.44
C PHE A 18 12.87 16.13 -3.83
N TRP A 19 13.69 17.12 -4.12
CA TRP A 19 15.07 17.16 -3.64
C TRP A 19 15.57 18.58 -3.46
N LYS A 20 16.69 18.68 -2.77
CA LYS A 20 17.40 19.92 -2.62
C LYS A 20 18.57 19.98 -3.60
N SER A 21 18.53 20.90 -4.56
CA SER A 21 19.59 21.07 -5.57
C SER A 21 20.89 21.59 -4.96
N ASP A 22 21.98 21.51 -5.69
CA ASP A 22 23.33 21.98 -5.28
C ASP A 22 23.37 23.47 -4.90
N VAL A 23 22.45 24.26 -5.43
CA VAL A 23 22.29 25.69 -5.09
C VAL A 23 21.33 25.91 -3.90
N GLY A 24 20.92 24.83 -3.24
CA GLY A 24 20.10 24.86 -2.03
C GLY A 24 18.61 25.14 -2.26
N LYS A 25 18.12 25.08 -3.49
CA LYS A 25 16.68 25.21 -3.82
C LYS A 25 15.99 23.87 -3.80
N TRP A 26 14.72 23.84 -3.36
CA TRP A 26 13.86 22.69 -3.51
C TRP A 26 13.35 22.60 -4.95
N GLU A 27 13.52 21.42 -5.53
CA GLU A 27 13.02 21.03 -6.85
C GLU A 27 12.13 19.80 -6.72
N TRP A 28 11.27 19.59 -7.70
CA TRP A 28 10.35 18.44 -7.69
C TRP A 28 9.94 18.04 -9.10
N GLU A 29 9.55 16.79 -9.23
CA GLU A 29 9.02 16.21 -10.49
C GLU A 29 8.05 15.08 -10.18
N LYS A 30 7.15 14.77 -11.13
CA LYS A 30 6.32 13.59 -11.07
C LYS A 30 7.09 12.41 -11.65
N VAL A 31 7.31 11.35 -10.86
CA VAL A 31 8.13 10.19 -11.25
C VAL A 31 7.33 8.90 -11.42
N ILE A 32 6.17 8.79 -10.78
CA ILE A 32 5.27 7.66 -10.95
C ILE A 32 3.87 8.20 -11.23
N ASP A 33 3.20 7.61 -12.23
CA ASP A 33 1.82 7.90 -12.58
C ASP A 33 1.08 6.57 -12.73
N VAL A 34 0.03 6.36 -11.91
CA VAL A 34 -0.78 5.15 -11.97
C VAL A 34 -2.02 5.46 -12.78
N GLU A 35 -2.16 4.81 -13.92
CA GLU A 35 -3.31 5.00 -14.81
C GLU A 35 -4.61 4.54 -14.15
N ASN A 36 -5.68 5.27 -14.43
CA ASN A 36 -7.01 4.87 -14.02
C ASN A 36 -7.47 3.63 -14.82
N GLU A 37 -8.18 2.73 -14.14
CA GLU A 37 -8.60 1.45 -14.73
C GLU A 37 -10.10 1.46 -15.07
N PRO A 38 -10.50 0.97 -16.26
CA PRO A 38 -11.91 0.86 -16.60
C PRO A 38 -12.63 -0.14 -15.68
N HIS A 39 -13.88 0.17 -15.31
CA HIS A 39 -14.72 -0.72 -14.51
C HIS A 39 -16.17 -0.63 -15.02
N PRO A 40 -16.87 -1.77 -15.22
CA PRO A 40 -18.19 -1.79 -15.85
C PRO A 40 -19.28 -1.02 -15.07
N ASP A 41 -19.17 -1.00 -13.75
CA ASP A 41 -20.16 -0.38 -12.87
C ASP A 41 -19.83 1.09 -12.51
N TRP A 42 -18.74 1.62 -13.07
CA TRP A 42 -18.31 3.00 -12.80
C TRP A 42 -18.46 3.86 -14.05
N PRO A 43 -19.00 5.09 -13.93
CA PRO A 43 -19.21 5.98 -15.07
C PRO A 43 -17.92 6.58 -15.64
N ILE A 44 -16.83 6.50 -14.88
CA ILE A 44 -15.48 6.96 -15.26
C ILE A 44 -14.47 5.88 -14.88
N PRO A 45 -13.28 5.86 -15.48
CA PRO A 45 -12.22 4.96 -15.04
C PRO A 45 -11.88 5.14 -13.56
N VAL A 46 -11.74 4.03 -12.83
CA VAL A 46 -11.47 4.01 -11.39
C VAL A 46 -10.06 4.50 -11.13
N PRO A 47 -9.85 5.54 -10.31
CA PRO A 47 -8.52 5.96 -9.88
C PRO A 47 -7.95 4.96 -8.88
N GLY A 48 -6.63 4.87 -8.76
CA GLY A 48 -6.00 4.02 -7.76
C GLY A 48 -6.31 4.41 -6.33
N VAL A 49 -6.35 5.71 -6.05
CA VAL A 49 -6.42 6.31 -4.72
C VAL A 49 -5.29 5.77 -3.83
N MET A 50 -4.10 6.28 -4.08
CA MET A 50 -2.90 5.97 -3.29
C MET A 50 -3.07 6.48 -1.86
N SER A 51 -3.19 5.61 -0.89
CA SER A 51 -3.43 6.00 0.50
C SER A 51 -2.18 6.00 1.38
N ALA A 52 -1.14 5.29 0.98
CA ALA A 52 0.14 5.28 1.69
C ALA A 52 1.32 5.02 0.74
N ILE A 53 2.48 5.53 1.13
CA ILE A 53 3.78 5.21 0.54
C ILE A 53 4.80 4.98 1.65
N LEU A 54 5.82 4.17 1.40
CA LEU A 54 6.90 3.88 2.33
C LEU A 54 8.19 3.59 1.57
N VAL A 55 9.30 4.15 2.03
CA VAL A 55 10.64 3.86 1.52
C VAL A 55 11.30 2.83 2.43
N SER A 56 11.98 1.84 1.84
CA SER A 56 12.76 0.85 2.59
C SER A 56 13.92 1.50 3.36
N MET A 57 14.36 0.87 4.45
CA MET A 57 15.41 1.44 5.32
C MET A 57 16.79 1.57 4.65
N ASP A 58 17.00 0.86 3.55
CA ASP A 58 18.21 0.91 2.72
C ASP A 58 18.08 1.91 1.54
N ASP A 59 16.98 2.67 1.49
CA ASP A 59 16.66 3.65 0.45
C ASP A 59 16.60 3.05 -0.98
N LYS A 60 16.44 1.72 -1.11
CA LYS A 60 16.46 1.03 -2.39
C LYS A 60 15.07 0.89 -3.02
N TYR A 61 14.04 0.68 -2.20
CA TYR A 61 12.69 0.42 -2.67
C TYR A 61 11.67 1.41 -2.11
N LEU A 62 10.73 1.80 -2.97
CA LEU A 62 9.51 2.51 -2.58
C LEU A 62 8.33 1.57 -2.75
N TYR A 63 7.52 1.46 -1.71
CA TYR A 63 6.26 0.73 -1.71
C TYR A 63 5.10 1.70 -1.73
N LEU A 64 4.06 1.38 -2.49
CA LEU A 64 2.82 2.12 -2.50
C LEU A 64 1.62 1.19 -2.65
N ASN A 65 0.46 1.67 -2.23
CA ASN A 65 -0.81 0.99 -2.43
C ASN A 65 -1.76 1.84 -3.29
N ASN A 66 -2.67 1.16 -3.96
CA ASN A 66 -3.79 1.76 -4.67
C ASN A 66 -5.08 1.18 -4.08
N TRP A 67 -5.70 1.93 -3.18
CA TRP A 67 -6.81 1.45 -2.36
C TRP A 67 -8.03 0.99 -3.16
N LEU A 68 -8.43 1.75 -4.21
CA LEU A 68 -9.58 1.36 -5.05
C LEU A 68 -9.23 0.28 -6.07
N HIS A 69 -8.02 0.32 -6.65
CA HIS A 69 -7.58 -0.74 -7.55
C HIS A 69 -7.43 -2.07 -6.82
N GLY A 70 -6.89 -2.04 -5.60
CA GLY A 70 -6.61 -3.23 -4.80
C GLY A 70 -5.22 -3.81 -5.04
N ASP A 71 -4.25 -3.00 -5.47
CA ASP A 71 -2.88 -3.46 -5.68
C ASP A 71 -1.86 -2.76 -4.77
N MET A 72 -0.78 -3.49 -4.52
CA MET A 72 0.46 -3.01 -3.92
C MET A 72 1.54 -3.02 -4.97
N ARG A 73 2.39 -2.02 -4.99
CA ARG A 73 3.52 -1.90 -5.92
C ARG A 73 4.83 -1.65 -5.19
N GLN A 74 5.90 -2.24 -5.73
CA GLN A 74 7.28 -2.01 -5.32
C GLN A 74 8.02 -1.39 -6.50
N TYR A 75 8.73 -0.30 -6.23
CA TYR A 75 9.59 0.36 -7.22
C TYR A 75 11.02 0.39 -6.71
N ASP A 76 11.97 0.03 -7.56
CA ASP A 76 13.38 0.31 -7.35
C ASP A 76 13.60 1.83 -7.54
N ILE A 77 14.11 2.49 -6.50
CA ILE A 77 14.39 3.94 -6.45
C ILE A 77 15.88 4.24 -6.29
N THR A 78 16.77 3.31 -6.64
CA THR A 78 18.22 3.56 -6.67
C THR A 78 18.58 4.73 -7.60
N ASP A 79 17.79 4.96 -8.64
CA ASP A 79 17.71 6.23 -9.36
C ASP A 79 16.37 6.91 -9.00
N PRO A 80 16.38 7.89 -8.09
CA PRO A 80 15.15 8.52 -7.61
C PRO A 80 14.40 9.33 -8.68
N HIS A 81 15.08 9.71 -9.76
CA HIS A 81 14.50 10.40 -10.91
C HIS A 81 13.77 9.45 -11.87
N ASN A 82 14.05 8.15 -11.80
CA ASN A 82 13.50 7.15 -12.72
C ASN A 82 13.14 5.83 -12.01
N PRO A 83 12.17 5.85 -11.07
CA PRO A 83 11.72 4.66 -10.36
C PRO A 83 11.28 3.55 -11.33
N LYS A 84 11.69 2.32 -11.06
CA LYS A 84 11.35 1.16 -11.89
C LYS A 84 10.44 0.22 -11.14
N LEU A 85 9.28 -0.10 -11.70
CA LEU A 85 8.37 -1.10 -11.14
C LEU A 85 9.05 -2.46 -11.13
N THR A 86 9.24 -3.04 -9.94
CA THR A 86 9.88 -4.35 -9.73
C THR A 86 8.90 -5.41 -9.23
N GLY A 87 7.78 -4.99 -8.64
CA GLY A 87 6.77 -5.91 -8.14
C GLY A 87 5.39 -5.28 -8.09
N GLN A 88 4.37 -6.11 -8.35
CA GLN A 88 2.97 -5.75 -8.20
C GLN A 88 2.18 -6.98 -7.77
N ILE A 89 1.34 -6.83 -6.76
CA ILE A 89 0.41 -7.87 -6.32
C ILE A 89 -0.98 -7.26 -6.11
N TRP A 90 -2.00 -8.09 -6.17
CA TRP A 90 -3.39 -7.70 -5.97
C TRP A 90 -3.93 -8.25 -4.66
N MET A 91 -4.65 -7.43 -3.89
CA MET A 91 -5.28 -7.83 -2.63
C MET A 91 -6.54 -6.99 -2.38
N GLY A 92 -7.71 -7.58 -2.55
CA GLY A 92 -8.97 -6.84 -2.46
C GLY A 92 -9.19 -5.90 -3.64
N GLY A 93 -9.78 -4.73 -3.35
CA GLY A 93 -10.04 -3.68 -4.34
C GLY A 93 -11.30 -3.91 -5.20
N LEU A 94 -11.65 -2.88 -5.97
CA LEU A 94 -12.83 -2.91 -6.83
C LEU A 94 -12.63 -3.72 -8.10
N LEU A 95 -11.38 -3.87 -8.57
CA LEU A 95 -11.09 -4.51 -9.85
C LEU A 95 -11.23 -6.04 -9.84
N GLY A 96 -11.46 -6.65 -8.68
CA GLY A 96 -11.73 -8.09 -8.54
C GLY A 96 -10.56 -9.01 -8.96
N ARG A 97 -9.32 -8.51 -8.90
CA ARG A 97 -8.10 -9.24 -9.32
C ARG A 97 -7.39 -9.96 -8.18
N ALA A 98 -7.87 -9.80 -6.95
CA ALA A 98 -7.21 -10.38 -5.78
C ALA A 98 -7.47 -11.89 -5.67
N PRO A 99 -6.45 -12.69 -5.34
CA PRO A 99 -6.63 -14.09 -4.98
C PRO A 99 -7.25 -14.21 -3.58
N GLU A 100 -7.74 -15.41 -3.27
CA GLU A 100 -8.00 -15.80 -1.87
C GLU A 100 -6.67 -16.08 -1.16
N VAL A 101 -6.60 -15.71 0.12
CA VAL A 101 -5.44 -15.99 0.98
C VAL A 101 -5.89 -17.00 2.03
N ASN A 102 -5.29 -18.17 2.05
CA ASN A 102 -5.69 -19.27 2.95
C ASN A 102 -7.21 -19.57 2.91
N GLY A 103 -7.80 -19.54 1.70
CA GLY A 103 -9.24 -19.77 1.49
C GLY A 103 -10.15 -18.62 1.96
N ILE A 104 -9.58 -17.45 2.30
CA ILE A 104 -10.32 -16.25 2.71
C ILE A 104 -10.26 -15.22 1.59
N LYS A 105 -11.44 -14.79 1.12
CA LYS A 105 -11.54 -13.65 0.20
C LYS A 105 -11.18 -12.37 0.94
N VAL A 106 -10.20 -11.63 0.43
CA VAL A 106 -9.78 -10.35 0.99
C VAL A 106 -10.83 -9.28 0.65
N ALA A 107 -11.57 -8.82 1.66
CA ALA A 107 -12.51 -7.71 1.53
C ALA A 107 -11.83 -6.37 1.82
N GLY A 108 -12.29 -5.30 1.18
CA GLY A 108 -11.66 -3.98 1.28
C GLY A 108 -10.50 -3.79 0.29
N GLY A 109 -9.79 -2.68 0.40
CA GLY A 109 -8.61 -2.38 -0.39
C GLY A 109 -7.36 -2.20 0.48
N PRO A 110 -6.14 -2.43 -0.04
CA PRO A 110 -4.90 -2.22 0.72
C PRO A 110 -4.85 -0.79 1.24
N GLN A 111 -4.60 -0.63 2.54
CA GLN A 111 -4.65 0.68 3.18
C GLN A 111 -3.32 1.04 3.85
N MET A 112 -3.12 0.72 5.10
CA MET A 112 -1.86 0.95 5.78
C MET A 112 -0.97 -0.29 5.69
N PHE A 113 0.32 -0.06 5.69
CA PHE A 113 1.26 -1.17 5.67
C PHE A 113 2.53 -0.85 6.47
N GLN A 114 3.14 -1.89 7.00
CA GLN A 114 4.35 -1.84 7.79
C GLN A 114 5.38 -2.79 7.22
N LEU A 115 6.55 -2.28 6.88
CA LEU A 115 7.69 -3.08 6.44
C LEU A 115 8.44 -3.63 7.65
N SER A 116 8.84 -4.91 7.60
CA SER A 116 9.73 -5.49 8.61
C SER A 116 11.12 -4.84 8.57
N LEU A 117 11.82 -4.83 9.70
CA LEU A 117 13.15 -4.20 9.80
C LEU A 117 14.18 -4.77 8.85
N ASP A 118 14.03 -6.04 8.45
CA ASP A 118 14.87 -6.69 7.43
C ASP A 118 14.41 -6.44 5.99
N GLY A 119 13.33 -5.69 5.81
CA GLY A 119 12.76 -5.34 4.49
C GLY A 119 12.03 -6.48 3.78
N LYS A 120 12.02 -7.70 4.33
CA LYS A 120 11.58 -8.91 3.63
C LYS A 120 10.08 -9.20 3.71
N ARG A 121 9.36 -8.51 4.61
CA ARG A 121 7.93 -8.74 4.83
C ARG A 121 7.19 -7.41 4.95
N LEU A 122 6.08 -7.32 4.25
CA LEU A 122 5.18 -6.16 4.32
C LEU A 122 3.84 -6.64 4.88
N TYR A 123 3.40 -6.05 5.97
CA TYR A 123 2.11 -6.34 6.60
C TYR A 123 1.11 -5.28 6.17
N VAL A 124 0.01 -5.69 5.55
CA VAL A 124 -0.94 -4.77 4.91
C VAL A 124 -2.35 -4.99 5.46
N THR A 125 -3.00 -3.91 5.87
CA THR A 125 -4.39 -3.91 6.33
C THR A 125 -5.35 -3.51 5.21
N THR A 126 -6.65 -3.81 5.38
CA THR A 126 -7.64 -3.59 4.31
C THR A 126 -8.76 -2.62 4.68
N SER A 127 -8.61 -1.83 5.73
CA SER A 127 -9.64 -0.85 6.13
C SER A 127 -9.08 0.56 6.18
N LEU A 128 -9.65 1.45 5.39
CA LEU A 128 -9.31 2.88 5.43
C LEU A 128 -10.05 3.56 6.59
N PHE A 129 -11.35 3.77 6.46
CA PHE A 129 -12.24 4.18 7.55
C PHE A 129 -13.71 3.90 7.19
N SER A 130 -14.52 3.66 8.19
CA SER A 130 -15.85 3.09 8.04
C SER A 130 -16.76 3.82 7.08
N THR A 131 -16.70 5.15 7.01
CA THR A 131 -17.57 5.95 6.14
C THR A 131 -17.28 5.66 4.65
N TRP A 132 -16.02 5.54 4.27
CA TRP A 132 -15.62 5.24 2.90
C TRP A 132 -15.69 3.75 2.60
N ASP A 133 -15.15 2.91 3.49
CA ASP A 133 -15.23 1.46 3.32
C ASP A 133 -16.66 0.99 3.08
N ASN A 134 -17.64 1.54 3.82
CA ASN A 134 -19.03 1.17 3.66
C ASN A 134 -19.66 1.56 2.30
N GLN A 135 -19.06 2.50 1.59
CA GLN A 135 -19.52 2.92 0.27
C GLN A 135 -18.87 2.12 -0.85
N PHE A 136 -17.57 1.86 -0.74
CA PHE A 136 -16.80 1.19 -1.78
C PHE A 136 -16.73 -0.33 -1.58
N TYR A 137 -16.76 -0.78 -0.33
CA TYR A 137 -16.63 -2.18 0.08
C TYR A 137 -17.70 -2.53 1.12
N PRO A 138 -18.99 -2.54 0.76
CA PRO A 138 -20.08 -2.72 1.72
C PRO A 138 -20.03 -4.03 2.49
N GLU A 139 -19.40 -5.07 1.94
CA GLU A 139 -19.21 -6.36 2.57
C GLU A 139 -18.35 -6.29 3.85
N ILE A 140 -17.42 -5.35 3.95
CA ILE A 140 -16.54 -5.20 5.13
C ILE A 140 -17.33 -4.85 6.41
N ARG A 141 -18.58 -4.40 6.28
CA ARG A 141 -19.48 -4.15 7.42
C ARG A 141 -19.80 -5.40 8.21
N THR A 142 -19.88 -6.53 7.52
CA THR A 142 -20.26 -7.82 8.11
C THR A 142 -19.12 -8.82 8.14
N GLN A 143 -18.16 -8.67 7.24
CA GLN A 143 -16.99 -9.56 7.15
C GLN A 143 -15.81 -9.07 7.99
N GLY A 144 -15.75 -7.76 8.32
CA GLY A 144 -14.58 -7.16 8.96
C GLY A 144 -13.42 -6.93 7.98
N GLY A 145 -12.34 -6.38 8.49
CA GLY A 145 -11.09 -6.23 7.74
C GLY A 145 -10.15 -7.40 7.96
N VAL A 146 -9.11 -7.46 7.15
CA VAL A 146 -8.03 -8.45 7.29
C VAL A 146 -6.66 -7.76 7.29
N MET A 147 -5.65 -8.47 7.80
CA MET A 147 -4.25 -8.15 7.57
C MET A 147 -3.61 -9.32 6.85
N VAL A 148 -2.90 -9.06 5.76
CA VAL A 148 -2.12 -10.04 5.02
C VAL A 148 -0.63 -9.70 5.11
N MET A 149 0.21 -10.69 4.83
CA MET A 149 1.65 -10.52 4.72
C MET A 149 2.08 -10.71 3.26
N ILE A 150 3.03 -9.89 2.83
CA ILE A 150 3.65 -9.95 1.52
C ILE A 150 5.12 -10.24 1.73
N ASP A 151 5.63 -11.25 1.05
CA ASP A 151 7.06 -11.54 0.99
C ASP A 151 7.70 -10.66 -0.08
N CYS A 152 8.76 -9.92 0.29
CA CYS A 152 9.48 -8.98 -0.57
C CYS A 152 10.88 -9.51 -0.90
N ASP A 153 11.23 -9.55 -2.18
CA ASP A 153 12.60 -9.80 -2.62
C ASP A 153 13.39 -8.48 -2.55
N VAL A 154 14.29 -8.39 -1.57
CA VAL A 154 15.11 -7.19 -1.33
C VAL A 154 16.39 -7.16 -2.17
N GLU A 155 16.73 -8.27 -2.84
CA GLU A 155 17.93 -8.35 -3.68
C GLU A 155 17.62 -8.00 -5.13
N ASN A 156 16.59 -8.63 -5.69
CA ASN A 156 16.26 -8.54 -7.11
C ASN A 156 15.00 -7.72 -7.39
N GLY A 157 14.23 -7.38 -6.36
CA GLY A 157 12.89 -6.84 -6.48
C GLY A 157 11.84 -7.93 -6.75
N GLY A 158 10.61 -7.62 -6.39
CA GLY A 158 9.48 -8.52 -6.52
C GLY A 158 8.72 -8.66 -5.21
N MET A 159 7.45 -9.03 -5.33
CA MET A 159 6.54 -9.23 -4.20
C MET A 159 5.63 -10.43 -4.45
N ASN A 160 5.34 -11.20 -3.39
CA ASN A 160 4.38 -12.29 -3.43
C ASN A 160 3.52 -12.27 -2.17
N ILE A 161 2.21 -12.51 -2.28
CA ILE A 161 1.37 -12.71 -1.10
C ILE A 161 1.78 -14.01 -0.43
N ASN A 162 1.97 -13.94 0.89
CA ASN A 162 2.20 -15.13 1.69
C ASN A 162 0.86 -15.84 1.94
N GLU A 163 0.63 -16.96 1.27
CA GLU A 163 -0.63 -17.71 1.31
C GLU A 163 -0.93 -18.32 2.68
N ASN A 164 0.05 -18.38 3.58
CA ASN A 164 -0.07 -18.97 4.91
C ASN A 164 -0.31 -17.94 6.03
N PHE A 165 -0.35 -16.64 5.69
CA PHE A 165 -0.53 -15.61 6.69
C PHE A 165 -1.72 -14.71 6.35
N ILE A 166 -2.75 -14.79 7.18
CA ILE A 166 -3.87 -13.84 7.21
C ILE A 166 -4.39 -13.71 8.63
N VAL A 167 -4.65 -12.49 9.08
CA VAL A 167 -5.38 -12.21 10.31
C VAL A 167 -6.77 -11.71 9.93
N ASP A 168 -7.78 -12.45 10.36
CA ASP A 168 -9.19 -12.16 10.06
C ASP A 168 -9.83 -11.47 11.28
N PHE A 169 -9.98 -10.15 11.21
CA PHE A 169 -10.59 -9.34 12.27
C PHE A 169 -12.12 -9.45 12.29
N GLY A 170 -12.71 -10.06 11.27
CA GLY A 170 -14.14 -10.39 11.27
C GLY A 170 -14.53 -11.43 12.31
N LYS A 171 -13.57 -12.23 12.80
CA LYS A 171 -13.76 -13.27 13.81
C LYS A 171 -13.53 -12.82 15.24
N GLU A 172 -13.29 -11.53 15.47
CA GLU A 172 -13.12 -10.98 16.82
C GLU A 172 -14.38 -11.20 17.66
N PRO A 173 -14.26 -11.52 18.98
CA PRO A 173 -15.40 -11.89 19.83
C PRO A 173 -16.50 -10.83 19.92
N ASN A 174 -16.16 -9.57 19.77
CA ASN A 174 -17.09 -8.44 19.78
C ASN A 174 -17.24 -7.78 18.40
N GLY A 175 -16.71 -8.45 17.35
CA GLY A 175 -16.68 -7.97 15.98
C GLY A 175 -17.95 -8.20 15.19
N PRO A 176 -17.89 -7.98 13.86
CA PRO A 176 -16.67 -7.86 13.05
C PRO A 176 -15.91 -6.53 13.28
N SER A 177 -14.59 -6.63 13.41
CA SER A 177 -13.69 -5.50 13.61
C SER A 177 -12.95 -5.15 12.31
N ARG A 178 -12.33 -3.96 12.28
CA ARG A 178 -11.54 -3.46 11.15
C ARG A 178 -10.19 -3.01 11.64
N CYS A 179 -9.14 -3.49 10.97
CA CYS A 179 -7.78 -3.07 11.24
C CYS A 179 -7.43 -1.92 10.29
N HIS A 180 -7.19 -0.74 10.83
CA HIS A 180 -6.75 0.41 10.02
C HIS A 180 -5.24 0.34 9.80
N GLU A 181 -4.46 0.18 10.87
CA GLU A 181 -3.01 0.16 10.74
C GLU A 181 -2.37 -0.84 11.71
N THR A 182 -1.12 -1.20 11.43
CA THR A 182 -0.25 -1.99 12.29
C THR A 182 1.04 -1.24 12.54
N ARG A 183 1.59 -1.42 13.77
CA ARG A 183 2.84 -0.79 14.16
C ARG A 183 3.69 -1.76 14.97
N TYR A 184 5.00 -1.59 14.93
CA TYR A 184 5.87 -2.28 15.85
C TYR A 184 5.68 -1.74 17.28
N PRO A 185 5.70 -2.60 18.31
CA PRO A 185 5.73 -2.16 19.67
C PRO A 185 6.92 -1.23 19.94
N GLY A 186 6.66 0.00 20.43
CA GLY A 186 7.68 1.01 20.63
C GLY A 186 8.10 1.77 19.36
N GLY A 187 7.58 1.36 18.23
CA GLY A 187 7.81 2.00 16.94
C GLY A 187 9.18 1.81 16.32
N ASP A 188 9.33 2.27 15.10
CA ASP A 188 10.57 2.31 14.35
C ASP A 188 10.54 3.38 13.25
N CYS A 189 11.63 3.50 12.46
CA CYS A 189 11.74 4.52 11.41
C CYS A 189 10.91 4.20 10.15
N THR A 190 10.24 3.05 10.08
CA THR A 190 9.36 2.67 8.97
C THR A 190 7.89 2.91 9.28
N SER A 191 7.57 3.41 10.46
CA SER A 191 6.20 3.67 10.90
C SER A 191 5.98 5.15 11.22
N ASP A 192 4.82 5.65 10.87
CA ASP A 192 4.38 7.02 11.22
C ASP A 192 4.07 7.12 12.71
N ILE A 193 5.10 7.19 13.53
CA ILE A 193 4.91 7.28 14.96
C ILE A 193 4.99 8.73 15.39
N TRP A 194 3.90 9.14 15.98
CA TRP A 194 3.81 10.39 16.72
C TRP A 194 4.18 10.09 18.17
N LEU A 195 5.40 10.40 18.52
CA LEU A 195 5.87 10.37 19.91
C LEU A 195 5.62 11.70 20.59
#